data_f6000fc3349655de71f44fd1bb63e0c6
#
_entry.id   f6000fc3349655de71f44fd1bb63e0c6
#
_cell.length_a   1.000
_cell.length_b   1.000
_cell.length_c   1.000
_cell.angle_alpha   90.00
_cell.angle_beta   90.00
_cell.angle_gamma   90.00
#
_symmetry.space_group_name_H-M   'P 1'
#
loop_
_entity.id
_entity.type
_entity.pdbx_description
1 polymer ?
#
loop_
_entity_poly.entity_id
_entity_poly.type
_entity_poly.pdbx_seq_one_letter_code
_entity_poly.pdbx_strand_id
1 'polypeptide(L)'
;MVIGHNFIGGSRSAQSSTLIKSIHATTGEALPYEFHHATEQEVNQACEAASQAFKTYRHTTPEQRAVFLENIADELDALGTDFLEIVSQETALPFARLQGERARTSGQMRLFAKVLRRGDFLGARIDTALPERQPLPRPDLRQIKIGVGPVAVFGASNFPLAFSTAGGDTASALAAGCSVVVKAHSGHMATADFVAQAIERAVEKSNMPKGVFNMIYGNGVGEPLVKHPLIQAVGFTGSLRGGRALCDMAAARPQPIPVF
;
A
#
# COMPACT_ATOMS: atom_id res chain seq x y z
N MET A 1 -9.37 -14.76 -11.04
CA MET A 1 -8.90 -16.05 -10.46
C MET A 1 -7.76 -15.75 -9.50
N VAL A 2 -7.72 -16.38 -8.31
CA VAL A 2 -6.60 -16.27 -7.36
C VAL A 2 -5.37 -16.99 -7.92
N ILE A 3 -4.20 -16.35 -7.86
CA ILE A 3 -2.92 -16.90 -8.34
C ILE A 3 -2.05 -17.34 -7.17
N GLY A 4 -2.10 -16.61 -6.05
CA GLY A 4 -1.36 -16.93 -4.81
C GLY A 4 0.15 -16.69 -4.85
N HIS A 5 0.65 -16.02 -5.87
CA HIS A 5 2.05 -15.62 -6.01
C HIS A 5 2.29 -14.20 -5.47
N ASN A 6 3.47 -13.94 -4.94
CA ASN A 6 3.87 -12.59 -4.53
C ASN A 6 3.88 -11.63 -5.73
N PHE A 7 3.50 -10.38 -5.51
CA PHE A 7 3.46 -9.30 -6.50
C PHE A 7 4.71 -8.45 -6.35
N ILE A 8 5.66 -8.59 -7.25
CA ILE A 8 6.99 -7.94 -7.14
C ILE A 8 7.37 -7.29 -8.47
N GLY A 9 7.52 -5.97 -8.48
CA GLY A 9 8.01 -5.24 -9.65
C GLY A 9 7.14 -5.37 -10.90
N GLY A 10 5.82 -5.59 -10.75
CA GLY A 10 4.89 -5.84 -11.85
C GLY A 10 4.99 -7.27 -12.43
N SER A 11 5.57 -8.20 -11.67
CA SER A 11 5.66 -9.62 -12.00
C SER A 11 5.18 -10.49 -10.84
N ARG A 12 5.00 -11.78 -11.09
CA ARG A 12 4.64 -12.77 -10.07
C ARG A 12 5.86 -13.55 -9.64
N SER A 13 5.99 -13.80 -8.33
CA SER A 13 7.07 -14.61 -7.75
C SER A 13 6.53 -15.64 -6.77
N ALA A 14 7.08 -16.86 -6.82
CA ALA A 14 6.67 -18.01 -6.02
C ALA A 14 7.88 -18.89 -5.73
N GLN A 15 8.90 -18.34 -5.07
CA GLN A 15 10.18 -19.02 -4.86
C GLN A 15 10.13 -20.03 -3.72
N SER A 16 9.23 -19.83 -2.73
CA SER A 16 9.09 -20.74 -1.61
C SER A 16 8.20 -21.93 -1.96
N SER A 17 8.57 -23.11 -1.51
CA SER A 17 7.69 -24.29 -1.51
C SER A 17 6.68 -24.30 -0.34
N THR A 18 6.85 -23.40 0.63
CA THR A 18 5.91 -23.26 1.76
C THR A 18 4.64 -22.55 1.29
N LEU A 19 3.51 -23.23 1.44
CA LEU A 19 2.19 -22.70 1.08
C LEU A 19 1.39 -22.35 2.33
N ILE A 20 0.60 -21.30 2.22
CA ILE A 20 -0.38 -20.86 3.22
C ILE A 20 -1.75 -21.01 2.57
N LYS A 21 -2.68 -21.67 3.26
CA LYS A 21 -4.07 -21.81 2.80
C LYS A 21 -4.94 -20.70 3.36
N SER A 22 -5.84 -20.21 2.53
CA SER A 22 -6.96 -19.40 3.02
C SER A 22 -7.94 -20.27 3.78
N ILE A 23 -8.55 -19.73 4.81
CA ILE A 23 -9.46 -20.46 5.71
C ILE A 23 -10.83 -19.81 5.66
N HIS A 24 -11.88 -20.63 5.58
CA HIS A 24 -13.25 -20.18 5.70
C HIS A 24 -13.53 -19.77 7.15
N ALA A 25 -13.80 -18.50 7.40
CA ALA A 25 -13.85 -17.92 8.74
C ALA A 25 -14.95 -18.50 9.64
N THR A 26 -16.04 -19.05 9.07
CA THR A 26 -17.14 -19.64 9.83
C THR A 26 -16.93 -21.13 10.12
N THR A 27 -16.42 -21.90 9.14
CA THR A 27 -16.30 -23.36 9.27
C THR A 27 -14.92 -23.80 9.74
N GLY A 28 -13.89 -22.99 9.58
CA GLY A 28 -12.50 -23.35 9.86
C GLY A 28 -11.88 -24.24 8.78
N GLU A 29 -12.61 -24.57 7.71
CA GLU A 29 -12.12 -25.39 6.62
C GLU A 29 -11.20 -24.61 5.68
N ALA A 30 -10.26 -25.29 5.04
CA ALA A 30 -9.41 -24.68 4.03
C ALA A 30 -10.21 -24.36 2.78
N LEU A 31 -10.09 -23.12 2.29
CA LEU A 31 -10.57 -22.72 0.98
C LEU A 31 -9.61 -23.21 -0.12
N PRO A 32 -10.05 -23.30 -1.37
CA PRO A 32 -9.24 -23.83 -2.47
C PRO A 32 -8.19 -22.81 -2.97
N TYR A 33 -7.66 -21.99 -2.07
CA TYR A 33 -6.69 -20.94 -2.39
C TYR A 33 -5.41 -21.14 -1.58
N GLU A 34 -4.29 -21.23 -2.30
CA GLU A 34 -2.95 -21.41 -1.72
C GLU A 34 -2.06 -20.25 -2.11
N PHE A 35 -1.23 -19.79 -1.16
CA PHE A 35 -0.36 -18.63 -1.33
C PHE A 35 1.08 -19.00 -0.99
N HIS A 36 2.01 -18.66 -1.87
CA HIS A 36 3.43 -18.87 -1.62
C HIS A 36 3.93 -17.90 -0.56
N HIS A 37 4.46 -18.44 0.53
CA HIS A 37 5.16 -17.65 1.55
C HIS A 37 6.35 -16.92 0.92
N ALA A 38 6.47 -15.61 1.09
CA ALA A 38 7.61 -14.89 0.55
C ALA A 38 8.91 -15.30 1.26
N THR A 39 9.93 -15.58 0.48
CA THR A 39 11.29 -15.77 0.96
C THR A 39 11.91 -14.42 1.37
N GLU A 40 12.99 -14.44 2.13
CA GLU A 40 13.75 -13.23 2.46
C GLU A 40 14.25 -12.53 1.18
N GLN A 41 14.64 -13.30 0.18
CA GLN A 41 15.04 -12.78 -1.13
C GLN A 41 13.88 -12.06 -1.83
N GLU A 42 12.65 -12.60 -1.79
CA GLU A 42 11.46 -11.95 -2.35
C GLU A 42 11.08 -10.68 -1.60
N VAL A 43 11.24 -10.64 -0.27
CA VAL A 43 11.08 -9.41 0.52
C VAL A 43 12.07 -8.34 0.06
N ASN A 44 13.35 -8.70 -0.10
CA ASN A 44 14.39 -7.80 -0.61
C ASN A 44 14.06 -7.29 -2.01
N GLN A 45 13.69 -8.18 -2.93
CA GLN A 45 13.30 -7.83 -4.31
C GLN A 45 12.09 -6.88 -4.35
N ALA A 46 11.09 -7.08 -3.48
CA ALA A 46 9.94 -6.18 -3.38
C ALA A 46 10.35 -4.77 -2.91
N CYS A 47 11.24 -4.69 -1.92
CA CYS A 47 11.77 -3.41 -1.44
C CYS A 47 12.64 -2.71 -2.49
N GLU A 48 13.47 -3.44 -3.22
CA GLU A 48 14.29 -2.91 -4.31
C GLU A 48 13.41 -2.39 -5.46
N ALA A 49 12.40 -3.17 -5.87
CA ALA A 49 11.43 -2.77 -6.89
C ALA A 49 10.68 -1.50 -6.49
N ALA A 50 10.21 -1.42 -5.25
CA ALA A 50 9.56 -0.23 -4.71
C ALA A 50 10.50 0.98 -4.70
N SER A 51 11.75 0.80 -4.28
CA SER A 51 12.76 1.87 -4.27
C SER A 51 13.10 2.37 -5.67
N GLN A 52 13.22 1.46 -6.64
CA GLN A 52 13.47 1.85 -8.03
C GLN A 52 12.27 2.58 -8.64
N ALA A 53 11.05 2.09 -8.42
CA ALA A 53 9.83 2.73 -8.89
C ALA A 53 9.65 4.13 -8.28
N PHE A 54 9.98 4.31 -7.01
CA PHE A 54 9.90 5.59 -6.31
C PHE A 54 10.71 6.69 -7.01
N LYS A 55 11.88 6.38 -7.56
CA LYS A 55 12.74 7.35 -8.26
C LYS A 55 12.01 8.05 -9.41
N THR A 56 11.11 7.35 -10.09
CA THR A 56 10.29 7.89 -11.18
C THR A 56 8.95 8.41 -10.67
N TYR A 57 8.27 7.62 -9.81
CA TYR A 57 6.93 7.92 -9.33
C TYR A 57 6.85 9.23 -8.54
N ARG A 58 7.85 9.54 -7.72
CA ARG A 58 7.93 10.80 -6.96
C ARG A 58 7.87 12.06 -7.83
N HIS A 59 8.20 11.95 -9.12
CA HIS A 59 8.21 13.06 -10.09
C HIS A 59 6.94 13.13 -10.94
N THR A 60 5.98 12.20 -10.74
CA THR A 60 4.68 12.30 -11.39
C THR A 60 3.92 13.52 -10.90
N THR A 61 3.14 14.13 -11.80
CA THR A 61 2.31 15.26 -11.44
C THR A 61 1.17 14.88 -10.51
N PRO A 62 0.60 15.80 -9.72
CA PRO A 62 -0.62 15.52 -8.94
C PRO A 62 -1.76 14.97 -9.79
N GLU A 63 -1.94 15.45 -11.02
CA GLU A 63 -2.97 14.95 -11.94
C GLU A 63 -2.71 13.51 -12.37
N GLN A 64 -1.48 13.14 -12.71
CA GLN A 64 -1.15 11.75 -13.05
C GLN A 64 -1.46 10.79 -11.90
N ARG A 65 -1.12 11.17 -10.66
CA ARG A 65 -1.45 10.38 -9.47
C ARG A 65 -2.96 10.35 -9.20
N ALA A 66 -3.67 11.46 -9.42
CA ALA A 66 -5.12 11.50 -9.27
C ALA A 66 -5.82 10.52 -10.23
N VAL A 67 -5.44 10.54 -11.51
CA VAL A 67 -5.95 9.60 -12.52
C VAL A 67 -5.60 8.15 -12.15
N PHE A 68 -4.41 7.90 -11.64
CA PHE A 68 -4.02 6.55 -11.18
C PHE A 68 -4.92 6.06 -10.03
N LEU A 69 -5.17 6.89 -9.02
CA LEU A 69 -6.05 6.54 -7.90
C LEU A 69 -7.50 6.33 -8.36
N GLU A 70 -7.99 7.13 -9.31
CA GLU A 70 -9.32 6.94 -9.91
C GLU A 70 -9.39 5.62 -10.68
N ASN A 71 -8.35 5.27 -11.44
CA ASN A 71 -8.28 3.97 -12.12
C ASN A 71 -8.25 2.80 -11.12
N ILE A 72 -7.58 2.92 -9.97
CA ILE A 72 -7.66 1.91 -8.90
C ILE A 72 -9.10 1.79 -8.39
N ALA A 73 -9.78 2.92 -8.16
CA ALA A 73 -11.17 2.92 -7.70
C ALA A 73 -12.11 2.24 -8.71
N ASP A 74 -11.93 2.52 -9.98
CA ASP A 74 -12.75 1.93 -11.06
C ASP A 74 -12.53 0.42 -11.17
N GLU A 75 -11.27 -0.04 -11.05
CA GLU A 75 -10.93 -1.46 -11.06
C GLU A 75 -11.46 -2.20 -9.83
N LEU A 76 -11.51 -1.54 -8.65
CA LEU A 76 -12.14 -2.10 -7.45
C LEU A 76 -13.66 -2.20 -7.60
N ASP A 77 -14.30 -1.19 -8.16
CA ASP A 77 -15.75 -1.19 -8.39
C ASP A 77 -16.16 -2.22 -9.44
N ALA A 78 -15.28 -2.53 -10.39
CA ALA A 78 -15.47 -3.56 -11.40
C ALA A 78 -15.36 -4.99 -10.85
N LEU A 79 -14.85 -5.20 -9.63
CA LEU A 79 -14.85 -6.52 -8.99
C LEU A 79 -16.29 -6.92 -8.68
N GLY A 80 -16.73 -8.05 -9.27
CA GLY A 80 -18.10 -8.53 -9.24
C GLY A 80 -18.57 -9.07 -7.87
N THR A 81 -19.74 -9.68 -7.86
CA THR A 81 -20.34 -10.33 -6.68
C THR A 81 -19.51 -11.49 -6.18
N ASP A 82 -18.95 -12.31 -7.08
CA ASP A 82 -18.12 -13.47 -6.76
C ASP A 82 -16.91 -13.08 -5.89
N PHE A 83 -16.35 -11.89 -6.13
CA PHE A 83 -15.30 -11.35 -5.27
C PHE A 83 -15.80 -11.12 -3.83
N LEU A 84 -16.99 -10.53 -3.67
CA LEU A 84 -17.53 -10.27 -2.33
C LEU A 84 -17.91 -11.56 -1.59
N GLU A 85 -18.29 -12.61 -2.31
CA GLU A 85 -18.50 -13.94 -1.73
C GLU A 85 -17.19 -14.50 -1.15
N ILE A 86 -16.08 -14.37 -1.87
CA ILE A 86 -14.75 -14.78 -1.38
C ILE A 86 -14.39 -13.98 -0.12
N VAL A 87 -14.58 -12.66 -0.13
CA VAL A 87 -14.33 -11.82 1.05
C VAL A 87 -15.19 -12.27 2.23
N SER A 88 -16.46 -12.60 2.00
CA SER A 88 -17.37 -13.10 3.04
C SER A 88 -16.91 -14.45 3.60
N GLN A 89 -16.45 -15.37 2.75
CA GLN A 89 -15.91 -16.67 3.18
C GLN A 89 -14.66 -16.49 4.07
N GLU A 90 -13.73 -15.60 3.69
CA GLU A 90 -12.49 -15.37 4.44
C GLU A 90 -12.72 -14.60 5.76
N THR A 91 -13.83 -13.84 5.91
CA THR A 91 -14.00 -12.90 7.03
C THR A 91 -15.24 -13.10 7.87
N ALA A 92 -16.21 -13.92 7.41
CA ALA A 92 -17.56 -14.08 7.96
C ALA A 92 -18.36 -12.75 8.03
N LEU A 93 -17.96 -11.72 7.27
CA LEU A 93 -18.67 -10.44 7.24
C LEU A 93 -19.88 -10.50 6.30
N PRO A 94 -21.02 -9.88 6.69
CA PRO A 94 -22.21 -9.86 5.87
C PRO A 94 -22.00 -9.18 4.51
N PHE A 95 -22.58 -9.72 3.46
CA PHE A 95 -22.43 -9.24 2.07
C PHE A 95 -22.76 -7.75 1.91
N ALA A 96 -23.87 -7.27 2.50
CA ALA A 96 -24.24 -5.86 2.45
C ALA A 96 -23.19 -4.94 3.06
N ARG A 97 -22.53 -5.38 4.16
CA ARG A 97 -21.39 -4.66 4.73
C ARG A 97 -20.24 -4.59 3.79
N LEU A 98 -19.91 -5.69 3.13
CA LEU A 98 -18.77 -5.77 2.20
C LEU A 98 -19.00 -4.91 0.95
N GLN A 99 -20.24 -4.84 0.45
CA GLN A 99 -20.60 -3.88 -0.62
C GLN A 99 -20.35 -2.43 -0.19
N GLY A 100 -20.79 -2.06 1.02
CA GLY A 100 -20.54 -0.73 1.58
C GLY A 100 -19.05 -0.46 1.81
N GLU A 101 -18.30 -1.47 2.26
CA GLU A 101 -16.85 -1.35 2.47
C GLU A 101 -16.08 -1.20 1.16
N ARG A 102 -16.45 -1.92 0.09
CA ARG A 102 -15.88 -1.72 -1.25
C ARG A 102 -16.12 -0.29 -1.74
N ALA A 103 -17.35 0.19 -1.66
CA ALA A 103 -17.70 1.56 -2.05
C ALA A 103 -16.95 2.61 -1.22
N ARG A 104 -16.72 2.35 0.07
CA ARG A 104 -15.88 3.20 0.93
C ARG A 104 -14.43 3.20 0.47
N THR A 105 -13.89 2.05 0.08
CA THR A 105 -12.49 1.91 -0.37
C THR A 105 -12.27 2.67 -1.67
N SER A 106 -13.10 2.46 -2.69
CA SER A 106 -13.05 3.21 -3.95
C SER A 106 -13.32 4.70 -3.75
N GLY A 107 -14.26 5.04 -2.85
CA GLY A 107 -14.52 6.43 -2.46
C GLY A 107 -13.32 7.12 -1.82
N GLN A 108 -12.53 6.41 -1.02
CA GLN A 108 -11.29 6.92 -0.42
C GLN A 108 -10.21 7.21 -1.47
N MET A 109 -10.04 6.35 -2.48
CA MET A 109 -9.15 6.59 -3.61
C MET A 109 -9.55 7.87 -4.37
N ARG A 110 -10.85 8.04 -4.67
CA ARG A 110 -11.37 9.24 -5.32
C ARG A 110 -11.25 10.50 -4.46
N LEU A 111 -11.36 10.36 -3.13
CA LEU A 111 -11.13 11.46 -2.21
C LEU A 111 -9.68 11.96 -2.30
N PHE A 112 -8.69 11.05 -2.28
CA PHE A 112 -7.28 11.43 -2.43
C PHE A 112 -6.99 12.00 -3.82
N ALA A 113 -7.64 11.53 -4.88
CA ALA A 113 -7.55 12.15 -6.20
C ALA A 113 -8.00 13.63 -6.18
N LYS A 114 -9.11 13.93 -5.49
CA LYS A 114 -9.58 15.33 -5.28
C LYS A 114 -8.58 16.15 -4.46
N VAL A 115 -7.99 15.58 -3.40
CA VAL A 115 -6.95 16.24 -2.59
C VAL A 115 -5.73 16.59 -3.45
N LEU A 116 -5.31 15.68 -4.33
CA LEU A 116 -4.20 15.89 -5.24
C LEU A 116 -4.46 17.08 -6.19
N ARG A 117 -5.64 17.15 -6.79
CA ARG A 117 -6.03 18.26 -7.69
C ARG A 117 -6.15 19.59 -6.95
N ARG A 118 -6.55 19.57 -5.68
CA ARG A 118 -6.61 20.78 -4.85
C ARG A 118 -5.23 21.35 -4.54
N GLY A 119 -4.22 20.49 -4.34
CA GLY A 119 -2.81 20.87 -4.23
C GLY A 119 -2.37 21.44 -2.88
N ASP A 120 -3.27 21.76 -1.95
CA ASP A 120 -2.96 22.39 -0.66
C ASP A 120 -2.14 21.49 0.28
N PHE A 121 -2.23 20.15 0.10
CA PHE A 121 -1.42 19.17 0.85
C PHE A 121 0.11 19.38 0.66
N LEU A 122 0.54 20.00 -0.44
CA LEU A 122 1.94 20.30 -0.69
C LEU A 122 2.53 21.26 0.34
N GLY A 123 1.68 22.06 1.03
CA GLY A 123 2.12 23.02 2.01
C GLY A 123 3.18 23.98 1.45
N ALA A 124 2.97 24.45 0.20
CA ALA A 124 3.91 25.30 -0.50
C ALA A 124 4.16 26.60 0.30
N ARG A 125 5.43 26.92 0.49
CA ARG A 125 5.86 28.14 1.18
C ARG A 125 6.91 28.84 0.34
N ILE A 126 6.77 30.18 0.24
CA ILE A 126 7.71 31.06 -0.45
C ILE A 126 8.10 32.17 0.53
N ASP A 127 9.37 32.24 0.87
CA ASP A 127 9.97 33.32 1.61
C ASP A 127 10.86 34.10 0.64
N THR A 128 10.37 35.26 0.18
CA THR A 128 11.09 36.10 -0.83
C THR A 128 12.43 36.59 -0.29
N ALA A 129 13.36 36.84 -1.18
CA ALA A 129 14.66 37.41 -0.84
C ALA A 129 14.55 38.73 -0.10
N LEU A 130 15.42 38.95 0.89
CA LEU A 130 15.64 40.25 1.59
C LEU A 130 17.14 40.57 1.56
N PRO A 131 17.66 41.09 0.43
CA PRO A 131 19.11 41.27 0.25
C PRO A 131 19.68 42.31 1.22
N GLU A 132 18.89 43.32 1.62
CA GLU A 132 19.31 44.38 2.55
C GLU A 132 19.12 44.07 4.02
N ARG A 133 18.64 42.86 4.36
CA ARG A 133 18.42 42.47 5.78
C ARG A 133 19.74 42.40 6.55
N GLN A 134 19.76 43.01 7.75
CA GLN A 134 20.87 42.94 8.68
C GLN A 134 20.59 41.87 9.79
N PRO A 135 21.59 41.21 10.37
CA PRO A 135 23.04 41.28 10.03
C PRO A 135 23.42 40.47 8.79
N LEU A 136 22.53 39.60 8.30
CA LEU A 136 22.76 38.78 7.11
C LEU A 136 21.56 38.84 6.14
N PRO A 137 21.80 38.91 4.83
CA PRO A 137 20.74 38.85 3.84
C PRO A 137 20.00 37.53 3.87
N ARG A 138 18.74 37.53 3.48
CA ARG A 138 17.94 36.31 3.28
C ARG A 138 17.83 36.01 1.78
N PRO A 139 18.20 34.81 1.32
CA PRO A 139 17.93 34.36 -0.05
C PRO A 139 16.43 34.10 -0.28
N ASP A 140 16.00 33.95 -1.54
CA ASP A 140 14.69 33.41 -1.90
C ASP A 140 14.63 31.94 -1.49
N LEU A 141 13.69 31.57 -0.62
CA LEU A 141 13.50 30.23 -0.12
C LEU A 141 12.15 29.69 -0.54
N ARG A 142 12.13 28.47 -1.09
CA ARG A 142 10.91 27.79 -1.53
C ARG A 142 10.87 26.38 -0.97
N GLN A 143 9.74 26.01 -0.38
CA GLN A 143 9.54 24.71 0.25
C GLN A 143 8.26 24.08 -0.24
N ILE A 144 8.31 22.76 -0.48
CA ILE A 144 7.15 21.89 -0.69
C ILE A 144 7.38 20.56 0.04
N LYS A 145 6.30 19.88 0.39
CA LYS A 145 6.36 18.49 0.88
C LYS A 145 6.53 17.53 -0.30
N ILE A 146 7.33 16.49 -0.10
CA ILE A 146 7.59 15.42 -1.07
C ILE A 146 7.34 14.06 -0.42
N GLY A 147 7.15 13.01 -1.24
CA GLY A 147 7.05 11.64 -0.74
C GLY A 147 8.31 11.20 0.00
N VAL A 148 8.14 10.44 1.08
CA VAL A 148 9.25 10.00 1.95
C VAL A 148 10.07 8.85 1.36
N GLY A 149 9.47 8.03 0.50
CA GLY A 149 10.11 6.84 -0.08
C GLY A 149 9.16 5.64 -0.09
N PRO A 150 9.68 4.41 -0.24
CA PRO A 150 8.88 3.21 -0.14
C PRO A 150 8.25 3.04 1.24
N VAL A 151 6.95 2.71 1.27
CA VAL A 151 6.16 2.52 2.50
C VAL A 151 5.78 1.04 2.63
N ALA A 152 6.07 0.44 3.79
CA ALA A 152 5.54 -0.87 4.15
C ALA A 152 4.11 -0.70 4.70
N VAL A 153 3.14 -1.46 4.19
CA VAL A 153 1.73 -1.36 4.59
C VAL A 153 1.25 -2.67 5.20
N PHE A 154 0.61 -2.57 6.36
CA PHE A 154 0.03 -3.70 7.10
C PHE A 154 -1.44 -3.43 7.36
N GLY A 155 -2.31 -4.27 6.81
CA GLY A 155 -3.75 -4.11 6.92
C GLY A 155 -4.38 -4.78 8.15
N ALA A 156 -5.62 -4.38 8.44
CA ALA A 156 -6.44 -4.91 9.52
C ALA A 156 -7.22 -6.15 9.09
N SER A 157 -7.52 -7.04 10.04
CA SER A 157 -8.34 -8.24 9.81
C SER A 157 -9.83 -7.93 9.61
N ASN A 158 -10.35 -6.96 10.36
CA ASN A 158 -11.80 -6.67 10.48
C ASN A 158 -12.33 -5.65 9.45
N PHE A 159 -11.45 -5.11 8.60
CA PHE A 159 -11.77 -4.25 7.45
C PHE A 159 -10.94 -4.69 6.24
N PRO A 160 -11.31 -5.82 5.61
CA PRO A 160 -10.49 -6.48 4.58
C PRO A 160 -10.30 -5.65 3.30
N LEU A 161 -11.11 -4.63 3.09
CA LEU A 161 -11.02 -3.73 1.93
C LEU A 161 -10.54 -2.33 2.34
N ALA A 162 -11.27 -1.66 3.26
CA ALA A 162 -11.04 -0.25 3.58
C ALA A 162 -9.74 0.03 4.35
N PHE A 163 -9.22 -0.96 5.08
CA PHE A 163 -7.98 -0.85 5.86
C PHE A 163 -7.03 -2.03 5.59
N SER A 164 -6.93 -2.43 4.35
CA SER A 164 -6.03 -3.49 3.88
C SER A 164 -5.34 -3.10 2.57
N THR A 165 -5.21 -4.00 1.60
CA THR A 165 -4.36 -3.89 0.40
C THR A 165 -4.55 -2.59 -0.38
N ALA A 166 -5.79 -2.15 -0.63
CA ALA A 166 -6.12 -0.86 -1.26
C ALA A 166 -6.69 0.15 -0.26
N GLY A 167 -6.46 -0.05 1.03
CA GLY A 167 -7.03 0.79 2.08
C GLY A 167 -6.38 2.16 2.20
N GLY A 168 -6.76 2.88 3.28
CA GLY A 168 -6.34 4.25 3.52
C GLY A 168 -4.82 4.45 3.51
N ASP A 169 -4.06 3.51 4.09
CA ASP A 169 -2.59 3.60 4.17
C ASP A 169 -1.94 3.50 2.78
N THR A 170 -2.40 2.57 1.94
CA THR A 170 -1.96 2.45 0.54
C THR A 170 -2.37 3.67 -0.27
N ALA A 171 -3.63 4.11 -0.13
CA ALA A 171 -4.16 5.26 -0.88
C ALA A 171 -3.40 6.55 -0.56
N SER A 172 -3.15 6.82 0.72
CA SER A 172 -2.41 8.02 1.16
C SER A 172 -0.95 7.99 0.74
N ALA A 173 -0.27 6.83 0.85
CA ALA A 173 1.11 6.66 0.40
C ALA A 173 1.25 6.91 -1.11
N LEU A 174 0.39 6.30 -1.93
CA LEU A 174 0.38 6.52 -3.38
C LEU A 174 0.06 7.97 -3.72
N ALA A 175 -0.92 8.60 -3.07
CA ALA A 175 -1.23 10.02 -3.25
C ALA A 175 -0.02 10.91 -2.94
N ALA A 176 0.71 10.62 -1.86
CA ALA A 176 1.90 11.37 -1.49
C ALA A 176 3.09 11.20 -2.46
N GLY A 177 2.99 10.30 -3.44
CA GLY A 177 4.06 9.99 -4.38
C GLY A 177 5.05 8.94 -3.87
N CYS A 178 4.65 8.13 -2.89
CA CYS A 178 5.40 7.00 -2.37
C CYS A 178 5.03 5.71 -3.11
N SER A 179 5.98 4.81 -3.29
CA SER A 179 5.72 3.42 -3.66
C SER A 179 5.37 2.60 -2.41
N VAL A 180 4.71 1.44 -2.58
CA VAL A 180 4.28 0.61 -1.46
C VAL A 180 4.72 -0.84 -1.59
N VAL A 181 4.97 -1.47 -0.44
CA VAL A 181 5.08 -2.92 -0.28
C VAL A 181 4.06 -3.34 0.76
N VAL A 182 3.00 -3.99 0.33
CA VAL A 182 1.91 -4.45 1.20
C VAL A 182 2.23 -5.85 1.70
N LYS A 183 2.18 -6.06 3.00
CA LYS A 183 2.13 -7.40 3.58
C LYS A 183 0.67 -7.83 3.65
N ALA A 184 0.25 -8.77 2.81
CA ALA A 184 -1.12 -9.28 2.80
C ALA A 184 -1.52 -9.83 4.18
N HIS A 185 -2.72 -9.50 4.64
CA HIS A 185 -3.21 -10.00 5.92
C HIS A 185 -3.58 -11.48 5.80
N SER A 186 -3.09 -12.31 6.72
CA SER A 186 -3.28 -13.77 6.67
C SER A 186 -4.74 -14.23 6.78
N GLY A 187 -5.62 -13.41 7.32
CA GLY A 187 -7.05 -13.72 7.46
C GLY A 187 -7.88 -13.52 6.18
N HIS A 188 -7.33 -12.91 5.12
CA HIS A 188 -8.07 -12.63 3.87
C HIS A 188 -7.13 -12.46 2.65
N MET A 189 -6.32 -13.50 2.41
CA MET A 189 -5.30 -13.48 1.35
C MET A 189 -5.88 -13.55 -0.06
N ALA A 190 -6.97 -14.28 -0.28
CA ALA A 190 -7.64 -14.32 -1.59
C ALA A 190 -8.26 -12.95 -1.92
N THR A 191 -8.85 -12.30 -0.93
CA THR A 191 -9.28 -10.89 -1.05
C THR A 191 -8.14 -9.99 -1.46
N ALA A 192 -6.97 -10.11 -0.79
CA ALA A 192 -5.79 -9.32 -1.11
C ALA A 192 -5.28 -9.56 -2.54
N ASP A 193 -5.31 -10.81 -3.01
CA ASP A 193 -4.91 -11.19 -4.37
C ASP A 193 -5.76 -10.48 -5.44
N PHE A 194 -7.10 -10.53 -5.30
CA PHE A 194 -8.01 -9.84 -6.22
C PHE A 194 -7.79 -8.32 -6.24
N VAL A 195 -7.62 -7.73 -5.06
CA VAL A 195 -7.37 -6.29 -4.91
C VAL A 195 -6.02 -5.91 -5.52
N ALA A 196 -4.98 -6.72 -5.32
CA ALA A 196 -3.67 -6.49 -5.91
C ALA A 196 -3.70 -6.57 -7.45
N GLN A 197 -4.44 -7.54 -8.01
CA GLN A 197 -4.66 -7.63 -9.47
C GLN A 197 -5.38 -6.38 -10.00
N ALA A 198 -6.37 -5.85 -9.26
CA ALA A 198 -7.06 -4.61 -9.64
C ALA A 198 -6.09 -3.41 -9.65
N ILE A 199 -5.23 -3.29 -8.63
CA ILE A 199 -4.20 -2.24 -8.58
C ILE A 199 -3.22 -2.39 -9.75
N GLU A 200 -2.77 -3.59 -10.10
CA GLU A 200 -1.85 -3.79 -11.23
C GLU A 200 -2.47 -3.39 -12.57
N ARG A 201 -3.74 -3.73 -12.82
CA ARG A 201 -4.43 -3.24 -14.02
C ARG A 201 -4.48 -1.71 -14.06
N ALA A 202 -4.69 -1.06 -12.90
CA ALA A 202 -4.65 0.39 -12.82
C ALA A 202 -3.24 0.97 -13.04
N VAL A 203 -2.19 0.28 -12.58
CA VAL A 203 -0.77 0.65 -12.87
C VAL A 203 -0.53 0.66 -14.36
N GLU A 204 -0.93 -0.40 -15.07
CA GLU A 204 -0.78 -0.51 -16.53
C GLU A 204 -1.60 0.57 -17.24
N LYS A 205 -2.89 0.71 -16.91
CA LYS A 205 -3.81 1.68 -17.50
C LYS A 205 -3.36 3.13 -17.33
N SER A 206 -2.68 3.43 -16.22
CA SER A 206 -2.18 4.77 -15.90
C SER A 206 -0.72 4.99 -16.33
N ASN A 207 -0.09 3.98 -16.94
CA ASN A 207 1.33 4.01 -17.31
C ASN A 207 2.25 4.38 -16.12
N MET A 208 1.95 3.85 -14.93
CA MET A 208 2.76 4.05 -13.73
C MET A 208 3.96 3.08 -13.71
N PRO A 209 5.07 3.45 -13.04
CA PRO A 209 6.25 2.60 -13.01
C PRO A 209 5.95 1.25 -12.35
N LYS A 210 6.41 0.17 -12.96
CA LYS A 210 6.36 -1.17 -12.38
C LYS A 210 7.07 -1.15 -11.03
N GLY A 211 6.46 -1.80 -10.01
CA GLY A 211 6.98 -1.75 -8.63
C GLY A 211 6.51 -0.56 -7.80
N VAL A 212 5.67 0.35 -8.33
CA VAL A 212 5.00 1.36 -7.49
C VAL A 212 4.08 0.70 -6.46
N PHE A 213 3.54 -0.45 -6.78
CA PHE A 213 2.81 -1.35 -5.90
C PHE A 213 3.46 -2.74 -5.91
N ASN A 214 3.67 -3.29 -4.71
CA ASN A 214 4.13 -4.65 -4.48
C ASN A 214 3.32 -5.26 -3.34
N MET A 215 3.17 -6.59 -3.33
CA MET A 215 2.51 -7.29 -2.23
C MET A 215 3.14 -8.65 -1.99
N ILE A 216 3.37 -8.97 -0.72
CA ILE A 216 3.95 -10.24 -0.28
C ILE A 216 3.04 -10.97 0.69
N TYR A 217 3.07 -12.30 0.63
CA TYR A 217 2.37 -13.19 1.55
C TYR A 217 3.35 -13.78 2.57
N GLY A 218 2.86 -14.09 3.75
CA GLY A 218 3.63 -14.88 4.71
C GLY A 218 3.46 -14.44 6.15
N ASN A 219 3.70 -15.40 7.05
CA ASN A 219 3.87 -15.15 8.48
C ASN A 219 5.36 -14.90 8.75
N GLY A 220 5.68 -13.90 9.60
CA GLY A 220 7.07 -13.57 9.91
C GLY A 220 7.78 -12.66 8.90
N VAL A 221 7.23 -12.44 7.69
CA VAL A 221 7.83 -11.54 6.68
C VAL A 221 7.71 -10.04 7.05
N GLY A 222 6.90 -9.71 8.05
CA GLY A 222 6.71 -8.32 8.49
C GLY A 222 7.95 -7.71 9.12
N GLU A 223 8.68 -8.48 9.93
CA GLU A 223 9.91 -8.00 10.57
C GLU A 223 11.01 -7.67 9.57
N PRO A 224 11.43 -8.57 8.64
CA PRO A 224 12.40 -8.23 7.62
C PRO A 224 11.93 -7.07 6.73
N LEU A 225 10.64 -6.95 6.44
CA LEU A 225 10.09 -5.82 5.67
C LEU A 225 10.29 -4.49 6.40
N VAL A 226 9.92 -4.39 7.69
CA VAL A 226 10.09 -3.15 8.48
C VAL A 226 11.57 -2.80 8.69
N LYS A 227 12.41 -3.81 8.90
CA LYS A 227 13.85 -3.61 9.11
C LYS A 227 14.63 -3.31 7.82
N HIS A 228 14.01 -3.49 6.66
CA HIS A 228 14.69 -3.31 5.37
C HIS A 228 15.13 -1.85 5.18
N PRO A 229 16.42 -1.58 4.83
CA PRO A 229 16.98 -0.22 4.78
C PRO A 229 16.31 0.69 3.74
N LEU A 230 15.73 0.13 2.66
CA LEU A 230 15.03 0.90 1.63
C LEU A 230 13.62 1.33 2.03
N ILE A 231 13.01 0.74 3.06
CA ILE A 231 11.69 1.19 3.58
C ILE A 231 11.88 2.47 4.40
N GLN A 232 11.05 3.47 4.13
CA GLN A 232 11.17 4.82 4.69
C GLN A 232 9.99 5.20 5.61
N ALA A 233 8.93 4.41 5.64
CA ALA A 233 7.82 4.56 6.56
C ALA A 233 7.01 3.26 6.65
N VAL A 234 6.19 3.16 7.68
CA VAL A 234 5.22 2.07 7.87
C VAL A 234 3.83 2.67 8.03
N GLY A 235 2.85 2.15 7.28
CA GLY A 235 1.43 2.34 7.51
C GLY A 235 0.85 1.09 8.18
N PHE A 236 0.15 1.24 9.29
CA PHE A 236 -0.40 0.13 10.04
C PHE A 236 -1.81 0.40 10.52
N THR A 237 -2.73 -0.49 10.20
CA THR A 237 -4.05 -0.54 10.82
C THR A 237 -4.25 -1.92 11.45
N GLY A 238 -4.49 -1.97 12.77
CA GLY A 238 -4.66 -3.25 13.47
C GLY A 238 -4.68 -3.13 14.98
N SER A 239 -4.19 -4.17 15.68
CA SER A 239 -4.19 -4.22 17.14
C SER A 239 -3.09 -3.35 17.75
N LEU A 240 -3.34 -2.85 18.97
CA LEU A 240 -2.34 -2.11 19.75
C LEU A 240 -1.02 -2.89 19.89
N ARG A 241 -1.09 -4.20 20.14
CA ARG A 241 0.09 -5.07 20.25
C ARG A 241 0.90 -5.09 18.95
N GLY A 242 0.24 -5.23 17.80
CA GLY A 242 0.89 -5.24 16.48
C GLY A 242 1.53 -3.89 16.19
N GLY A 243 0.80 -2.79 16.39
CA GLY A 243 1.32 -1.43 16.17
C GLY A 243 2.53 -1.13 17.04
N ARG A 244 2.49 -1.46 18.34
CA ARG A 244 3.65 -1.27 19.25
C ARG A 244 4.88 -2.05 18.78
N ALA A 245 4.71 -3.31 18.39
CA ALA A 245 5.82 -4.12 17.87
C ALA A 245 6.46 -3.49 16.62
N LEU A 246 5.65 -2.96 15.70
CA LEU A 246 6.15 -2.26 14.50
C LEU A 246 6.85 -0.95 14.87
N CYS A 247 6.28 -0.15 15.79
CA CYS A 247 6.90 1.08 16.27
C CYS A 247 8.27 0.81 16.91
N ASP A 248 8.36 -0.21 17.77
CA ASP A 248 9.61 -0.55 18.46
C ASP A 248 10.68 -1.04 17.45
N MET A 249 10.29 -1.87 16.46
CA MET A 249 11.19 -2.29 15.39
C MET A 249 11.65 -1.12 14.51
N ALA A 250 10.76 -0.23 14.15
CA ALA A 250 11.06 0.93 13.30
C ALA A 250 12.00 1.92 14.02
N ALA A 251 11.78 2.12 15.32
CA ALA A 251 12.61 2.99 16.16
C ALA A 251 14.02 2.40 16.41
N ALA A 252 14.13 1.08 16.50
CA ALA A 252 15.41 0.39 16.76
C ALA A 252 16.32 0.26 15.52
N ARG A 253 15.88 0.70 14.34
CA ARG A 253 16.69 0.68 13.12
C ARG A 253 17.88 1.66 13.25
N PRO A 254 19.04 1.37 12.56
CA PRO A 254 20.14 2.34 12.43
C PRO A 254 19.67 3.70 11.90
N GLN A 255 18.70 3.71 11.01
CA GLN A 255 17.95 4.88 10.54
C GLN A 255 16.48 4.69 10.93
N PRO A 256 16.02 5.29 12.05
CA PRO A 256 14.62 5.20 12.45
C PRO A 256 13.64 5.74 11.41
N ILE A 257 12.47 5.13 11.31
CA ILE A 257 11.42 5.54 10.37
C ILE A 257 10.09 5.72 11.11
N PRO A 258 9.20 6.60 10.61
CA PRO A 258 7.88 6.79 11.20
C PRO A 258 6.97 5.57 10.96
N VAL A 259 6.06 5.36 11.91
CA VAL A 259 4.93 4.43 11.83
C VAL A 259 3.66 5.23 12.02
N PHE A 260 2.73 5.12 11.08
CA PHE A 260 1.46 5.84 11.04
C PHE A 260 0.29 4.90 11.31
#